data_3f5f421ac38c4bb3baa44b3d986f065b
#
_entry.id   3f5f421ac38c4bb3baa44b3d986f065b
#
_cell.length_a   1.000
_cell.length_b   1.000
_cell.length_c   1.000
_cell.angle_alpha   90.00
_cell.angle_beta   90.00
_cell.angle_gamma   90.00
#
_symmetry.space_group_name_H-M   'P 1'
#
loop_
_entity.id
_entity.type
_entity.pdbx_description
1 polymer ?
#
loop_
_entity_poly.entity_id
_entity_poly.type
_entity_poly.pdbx_seq_one_letter_code
_entity_poly.pdbx_strand_id
1 'polypeptide(L)'
;MSAPGSRAGGPGSRGSGPGSRASGPGSRASGPGPLALLHTSPLHVPVFEALRDEAHQGLELRHLVVEELLARARSEGPEAVADDVRAVLDRAVADGARAVLCTCSTIGAVAERAAAGVPVLRVDRPMAAAAVAAGPRVVVLAAVHSTLEPTVALVEEEALRAGRRVDVRTVLVDGAWSFFEAGDTDGYARAVAVAADAVTDADAIVLAQASMAPAQHLTTTPTPVLSSPRPGLAAGADVVCAS
;
A
#
# COMPACT_ATOMS: atom_id res chain seq x y z
N MET A 1 17.30 -100.76 -9.47
CA MET A 1 16.73 -101.06 -8.16
C MET A 1 16.33 -99.77 -7.49
N SER A 2 15.09 -99.63 -7.23
CA SER A 2 14.38 -98.89 -6.19
C SER A 2 14.48 -97.34 -6.13
N ALA A 3 13.38 -96.79 -6.50
CA ALA A 3 12.84 -95.55 -5.96
C ALA A 3 12.51 -95.73 -4.45
N PRO A 4 11.92 -94.79 -3.74
CA PRO A 4 11.22 -93.53 -4.02
C PRO A 4 11.33 -92.50 -2.91
N GLY A 5 10.60 -91.42 -3.04
CA GLY A 5 10.01 -90.66 -1.93
C GLY A 5 10.19 -89.17 -2.06
N SER A 6 9.26 -88.48 -2.42
CA SER A 6 7.99 -88.01 -1.85
C SER A 6 8.11 -86.68 -1.05
N ARG A 7 7.45 -85.64 -1.61
CA ARG A 7 6.63 -84.59 -0.96
C ARG A 7 7.27 -83.60 0.02
N ALA A 8 7.05 -82.35 -0.14
CA ALA A 8 5.98 -81.38 0.13
C ALA A 8 6.58 -79.99 0.04
N GLY A 9 6.14 -79.00 -0.61
CA GLY A 9 4.84 -78.37 -0.52
C GLY A 9 4.87 -77.32 0.61
N GLY A 10 5.19 -76.02 0.29
CA GLY A 10 5.01 -74.97 1.20
C GLY A 10 4.86 -73.64 0.44
N PRO A 11 3.84 -72.83 0.74
CA PRO A 11 3.45 -71.74 -0.10
C PRO A 11 4.29 -70.47 0.16
N GLY A 12 4.57 -69.75 -0.92
CA GLY A 12 5.25 -68.50 -0.90
C GLY A 12 4.48 -67.38 -0.20
N SER A 13 5.16 -66.68 0.65
CA SER A 13 4.70 -65.41 1.22
C SER A 13 5.09 -64.25 0.32
N ARG A 14 4.07 -63.57 -0.18
CA ARG A 14 4.24 -62.33 -0.95
C ARG A 14 4.61 -61.23 0.03
N GLY A 15 5.82 -60.71 -0.05
CA GLY A 15 6.25 -59.46 0.59
C GLY A 15 5.69 -58.26 -0.15
N SER A 16 4.66 -57.67 0.41
CA SER A 16 4.16 -56.37 -0.04
C SER A 16 5.07 -55.29 0.53
N GLY A 17 5.92 -54.70 -0.28
CA GLY A 17 6.65 -53.49 0.07
C GLY A 17 5.68 -52.29 0.16
N PRO A 18 5.83 -51.38 1.16
CA PRO A 18 5.05 -50.18 1.20
C PRO A 18 5.53 -49.21 0.09
N GLY A 19 4.67 -48.94 -0.86
CA GLY A 19 4.87 -47.89 -1.87
C GLY A 19 5.01 -46.54 -1.19
N SER A 20 6.15 -45.91 -1.35
CA SER A 20 6.35 -44.50 -1.06
C SER A 20 5.38 -43.69 -1.91
N ARG A 21 4.35 -43.16 -1.27
CA ARG A 21 3.54 -42.10 -1.87
C ARG A 21 4.43 -40.87 -1.94
N ALA A 22 4.84 -40.51 -3.15
CA ALA A 22 5.37 -39.21 -3.43
C ALA A 22 4.31 -38.17 -3.01
N SER A 23 4.63 -37.37 -2.02
CA SER A 23 3.86 -36.19 -1.65
C SER A 23 3.89 -35.27 -2.85
N GLY A 24 2.75 -35.13 -3.52
CA GLY A 24 2.57 -34.16 -4.59
C GLY A 24 2.78 -32.73 -4.04
N PRO A 25 3.09 -31.76 -4.92
CA PRO A 25 3.30 -30.37 -4.51
C PRO A 25 2.07 -29.89 -3.78
N GLY A 26 2.30 -29.35 -2.57
CA GLY A 26 1.27 -28.90 -1.65
C GLY A 26 0.24 -28.03 -2.36
N SER A 27 -1.00 -28.31 -2.09
CA SER A 27 -2.16 -27.50 -2.44
C SER A 27 -1.86 -26.05 -2.04
N ARG A 28 -1.75 -25.16 -3.03
CA ARG A 28 -1.68 -23.73 -2.79
C ARG A 28 -2.94 -23.37 -2.02
N ALA A 29 -2.74 -22.78 -0.84
CA ALA A 29 -3.82 -22.24 -0.05
C ALA A 29 -4.67 -21.33 -0.94
N SER A 30 -5.96 -21.61 -1.05
CA SER A 30 -6.95 -20.84 -1.82
C SER A 30 -7.41 -19.61 -1.00
N GLY A 31 -6.45 -18.79 -0.57
CA GLY A 31 -6.69 -17.50 0.04
C GLY A 31 -6.33 -16.37 -0.92
N PRO A 32 -6.80 -15.15 -0.69
CA PRO A 32 -6.32 -14.00 -1.43
C PRO A 32 -4.79 -13.93 -1.29
N GLY A 33 -4.07 -13.72 -2.41
CA GLY A 33 -2.62 -13.66 -2.37
C GLY A 33 -2.15 -12.34 -1.70
N PRO A 34 -0.83 -12.17 -1.48
CA PRO A 34 -0.31 -11.03 -0.73
C PRO A 34 -0.48 -9.70 -1.48
N LEU A 35 -0.78 -8.64 -0.70
CA LEU A 35 -0.67 -7.26 -1.12
C LEU A 35 0.73 -6.76 -0.75
N ALA A 36 1.54 -6.40 -1.75
CA ALA A 36 2.82 -5.76 -1.49
C ALA A 36 2.61 -4.25 -1.27
N LEU A 37 3.33 -3.67 -0.29
CA LEU A 37 3.31 -2.24 0.00
C LEU A 37 4.70 -1.67 -0.26
N LEU A 38 4.81 -0.75 -1.23
CA LEU A 38 6.04 -0.01 -1.50
C LEU A 38 6.08 1.25 -0.63
N HIS A 39 6.96 1.26 0.35
CA HIS A 39 7.21 2.36 1.27
C HIS A 39 8.52 3.07 0.97
N THR A 40 8.56 4.36 1.25
CA THR A 40 9.79 5.17 1.28
C THR A 40 10.14 5.63 2.70
N SER A 41 9.49 5.05 3.71
CA SER A 41 9.83 5.24 5.12
C SER A 41 9.41 3.98 5.91
N PRO A 42 10.26 3.46 6.80
CA PRO A 42 9.94 2.32 7.65
C PRO A 42 8.83 2.62 8.68
N LEU A 43 8.61 3.90 8.99
CA LEU A 43 7.58 4.35 9.93
C LEU A 43 6.15 4.03 9.46
N HIS A 44 5.95 3.77 8.17
CA HIS A 44 4.64 3.39 7.65
C HIS A 44 4.29 1.92 7.92
N VAL A 45 5.27 1.04 8.09
CA VAL A 45 5.03 -0.40 8.30
C VAL A 45 4.05 -0.66 9.46
N PRO A 46 4.31 -0.18 10.70
CA PRO A 46 3.40 -0.44 11.80
C PRO A 46 2.01 0.19 11.61
N VAL A 47 1.91 1.29 10.85
CA VAL A 47 0.62 1.93 10.55
C VAL A 47 -0.25 1.01 9.70
N PHE A 48 0.30 0.45 8.62
CA PHE A 48 -0.45 -0.43 7.73
C PHE A 48 -0.73 -1.80 8.37
N GLU A 49 0.17 -2.32 9.20
CA GLU A 49 -0.08 -3.52 9.99
C GLU A 49 -1.26 -3.32 10.95
N ALA A 50 -1.29 -2.20 11.68
CA ALA A 50 -2.41 -1.88 12.59
C ALA A 50 -3.74 -1.74 11.82
N LEU A 51 -3.75 -1.06 10.68
CA LEU A 51 -4.94 -0.92 9.84
C LEU A 51 -5.43 -2.28 9.29
N ARG A 52 -4.49 -3.17 8.91
CA ARG A 52 -4.82 -4.53 8.49
C ARG A 52 -5.47 -5.31 9.63
N ASP A 53 -4.88 -5.27 10.82
CA ASP A 53 -5.38 -6.00 11.99
C ASP A 53 -6.78 -5.52 12.41
N GLU A 54 -7.04 -4.21 12.24
CA GLU A 54 -8.33 -3.61 12.58
C GLU A 54 -9.45 -3.99 11.58
N ALA A 55 -9.18 -3.93 10.27
CA ALA A 55 -10.24 -3.94 9.28
C ALA A 55 -10.11 -5.03 8.19
N HIS A 56 -8.93 -5.64 8.05
CA HIS A 56 -8.63 -6.56 6.95
C HIS A 56 -7.93 -7.83 7.46
N GLN A 57 -8.45 -8.43 8.53
CA GLN A 57 -7.88 -9.65 9.13
C GLN A 57 -7.78 -10.77 8.08
N GLY A 58 -6.58 -11.36 8.00
CA GLY A 58 -6.30 -12.40 7.00
C GLY A 58 -5.70 -11.87 5.69
N LEU A 59 -5.65 -10.56 5.46
CA LEU A 59 -4.89 -9.99 4.35
C LEU A 59 -3.39 -10.12 4.64
N GLU A 60 -2.67 -10.83 3.78
CA GLU A 60 -1.20 -10.91 3.85
C GLU A 60 -0.59 -9.61 3.30
N LEU A 61 0.15 -8.89 4.13
CA LEU A 61 0.93 -7.72 3.72
C LEU A 61 2.40 -8.10 3.54
N ARG A 62 3.04 -7.56 2.49
CA ARG A 62 4.48 -7.65 2.26
C ARG A 62 5.05 -6.25 2.11
N HIS A 63 5.89 -5.85 3.03
CA HIS A 63 6.45 -4.50 3.07
C HIS A 63 7.78 -4.44 2.34
N LEU A 64 7.89 -3.53 1.38
CA LEU A 64 9.10 -3.20 0.64
C LEU A 64 9.47 -1.76 1.01
N VAL A 65 10.53 -1.58 1.79
CA VAL A 65 10.97 -0.25 2.25
C VAL A 65 12.21 0.14 1.47
N VAL A 66 12.12 1.21 0.67
CA VAL A 66 13.20 1.72 -0.18
C VAL A 66 13.28 3.25 -0.01
N GLU A 67 14.03 3.69 1.00
CA GLU A 67 14.12 5.12 1.38
C GLU A 67 14.83 5.96 0.32
N GLU A 68 15.79 5.35 -0.40
CA GLU A 68 16.57 6.02 -1.45
C GLU A 68 15.70 6.54 -2.60
N LEU A 69 14.57 5.89 -2.88
CA LEU A 69 13.63 6.35 -3.91
C LEU A 69 13.09 7.75 -3.61
N LEU A 70 12.76 8.03 -2.33
CA LEU A 70 12.28 9.35 -1.96
C LEU A 70 13.40 10.39 -1.99
N ALA A 71 14.59 10.04 -1.49
CA ALA A 71 15.74 10.95 -1.48
C ALA A 71 16.09 11.38 -2.91
N ARG A 72 16.18 10.43 -3.85
CA ARG A 72 16.46 10.73 -5.25
C ARG A 72 15.30 11.45 -5.95
N ALA A 73 14.06 11.04 -5.71
CA ALA A 73 12.91 11.71 -6.31
C ALA A 73 12.80 13.20 -5.88
N ARG A 74 13.24 13.52 -4.66
CA ARG A 74 13.30 14.92 -4.18
C ARG A 74 14.39 15.75 -4.86
N SER A 75 15.55 15.16 -5.15
CA SER A 75 16.69 15.87 -5.74
C SER A 75 16.68 15.91 -7.25
N GLU A 76 16.18 14.84 -7.90
CA GLU A 76 16.28 14.63 -9.35
C GLU A 76 14.91 14.66 -10.05
N GLY A 77 13.82 14.70 -9.28
CA GLY A 77 12.45 14.57 -9.77
C GLY A 77 11.95 13.11 -9.73
N PRO A 78 10.63 12.90 -9.63
CA PRO A 78 10.05 11.56 -9.49
C PRO A 78 10.28 10.65 -10.70
N GLU A 79 10.41 11.20 -11.90
CA GLU A 79 10.68 10.42 -13.12
C GLU A 79 12.09 9.81 -13.14
N ALA A 80 13.04 10.41 -12.44
CA ALA A 80 14.43 9.90 -12.37
C ALA A 80 14.54 8.54 -11.66
N VAL A 81 13.52 8.14 -10.89
CA VAL A 81 13.49 6.86 -10.18
C VAL A 81 12.56 5.82 -10.84
N ALA A 82 12.07 6.07 -12.06
CA ALA A 82 11.10 5.21 -12.72
C ALA A 82 11.61 3.77 -12.91
N ASP A 83 12.84 3.60 -13.34
CA ASP A 83 13.44 2.27 -13.55
C ASP A 83 13.66 1.52 -12.23
N ASP A 84 14.07 2.23 -11.17
CA ASP A 84 14.26 1.63 -9.84
C ASP A 84 12.91 1.21 -9.23
N VAL A 85 11.88 2.07 -9.36
CA VAL A 85 10.51 1.73 -8.95
C VAL A 85 10.05 0.49 -9.71
N ARG A 86 10.26 0.44 -11.03
CA ARG A 86 9.89 -0.72 -11.84
C ARG A 86 10.59 -1.99 -11.35
N ALA A 87 11.88 -1.93 -11.07
CA ALA A 87 12.64 -3.09 -10.58
C ALA A 87 12.10 -3.60 -9.23
N VAL A 88 11.69 -2.69 -8.31
CA VAL A 88 11.07 -3.07 -7.04
C VAL A 88 9.72 -3.74 -7.25
N LEU A 89 8.90 -3.22 -8.17
CA LEU A 89 7.59 -3.79 -8.50
C LEU A 89 7.75 -5.18 -9.13
N ASP A 90 8.66 -5.36 -10.08
CA ASP A 90 8.93 -6.65 -10.73
C ASP A 90 9.38 -7.69 -9.71
N ARG A 91 10.18 -7.30 -8.71
CA ARG A 91 10.57 -8.18 -7.60
C ARG A 91 9.35 -8.56 -6.73
N ALA A 92 8.49 -7.60 -6.37
CA ALA A 92 7.27 -7.89 -5.62
C ALA A 92 6.41 -8.94 -6.33
N VAL A 93 6.26 -8.82 -7.65
CA VAL A 93 5.51 -9.75 -8.49
C VAL A 93 6.17 -11.13 -8.53
N ALA A 94 7.50 -11.18 -8.71
CA ALA A 94 8.28 -12.43 -8.68
C ALA A 94 8.14 -13.15 -7.33
N ASP A 95 8.03 -12.39 -6.23
CA ASP A 95 7.80 -12.91 -4.87
C ASP A 95 6.32 -13.29 -4.65
N GLY A 96 5.45 -13.13 -5.65
CA GLY A 96 4.06 -13.61 -5.65
C GLY A 96 3.01 -12.58 -5.23
N ALA A 97 3.34 -11.29 -5.22
CA ALA A 97 2.35 -10.24 -4.97
C ALA A 97 1.21 -10.28 -6.01
N ARG A 98 -0.03 -10.12 -5.56
CA ARG A 98 -1.22 -10.06 -6.42
C ARG A 98 -1.57 -8.62 -6.80
N ALA A 99 -1.17 -7.68 -5.98
CA ALA A 99 -1.23 -6.25 -6.26
C ALA A 99 -0.12 -5.54 -5.49
N VAL A 100 0.21 -4.33 -5.91
CA VAL A 100 1.13 -3.45 -5.19
C VAL A 100 0.44 -2.14 -4.83
N LEU A 101 0.61 -1.70 -3.58
CA LEU A 101 0.14 -0.41 -3.09
C LEU A 101 1.36 0.49 -2.82
N CYS A 102 1.53 1.54 -3.62
CA CYS A 102 2.55 2.55 -3.37
C CYS A 102 2.04 3.54 -2.31
N THR A 103 2.74 3.62 -1.18
CA THR A 103 2.33 4.45 -0.03
C THR A 103 2.99 5.83 0.00
N CYS A 104 3.78 6.16 -1.02
CA CYS A 104 4.47 7.44 -1.15
C CYS A 104 3.84 8.30 -2.25
N SER A 105 3.28 9.46 -1.89
CA SER A 105 2.63 10.37 -2.84
C SER A 105 3.61 10.90 -3.89
N THR A 106 4.88 11.15 -3.52
CA THR A 106 5.90 11.70 -4.43
C THR A 106 6.17 10.80 -5.64
N ILE A 107 6.26 9.48 -5.43
CA ILE A 107 6.52 8.50 -6.50
C ILE A 107 5.27 7.72 -6.93
N GLY A 108 4.11 8.04 -6.37
CA GLY A 108 2.86 7.31 -6.60
C GLY A 108 2.46 7.25 -8.07
N ALA A 109 2.56 8.36 -8.78
CA ALA A 109 2.23 8.42 -10.22
C ALA A 109 3.21 7.59 -11.06
N VAL A 110 4.49 7.57 -10.71
CA VAL A 110 5.51 6.75 -11.38
C VAL A 110 5.21 5.26 -11.16
N ALA A 111 4.92 4.87 -9.92
CA ALA A 111 4.57 3.49 -9.59
C ALA A 111 3.31 3.02 -10.33
N GLU A 112 2.26 3.83 -10.35
CA GLU A 112 0.98 3.47 -10.98
C GLU A 112 1.10 3.32 -12.51
N ARG A 113 1.99 4.09 -13.16
CA ARG A 113 2.25 3.96 -14.59
C ARG A 113 3.16 2.78 -14.95
N ALA A 114 3.86 2.21 -13.97
CA ALA A 114 4.74 1.08 -14.21
C ALA A 114 3.92 -0.19 -14.47
N ALA A 115 4.02 -0.73 -15.69
CA ALA A 115 3.32 -1.96 -16.08
C ALA A 115 3.98 -3.19 -15.47
N ALA A 116 3.63 -3.56 -14.24
CA ALA A 116 4.26 -4.64 -13.47
C ALA A 116 3.57 -6.03 -13.64
N GLY A 117 2.57 -6.15 -14.49
CA GLY A 117 1.84 -7.43 -14.69
C GLY A 117 0.81 -7.74 -13.61
N VAL A 118 0.71 -6.92 -12.57
CA VAL A 118 -0.33 -6.91 -11.54
C VAL A 118 -0.84 -5.48 -11.34
N PRO A 119 -2.03 -5.29 -10.76
CA PRO A 119 -2.51 -3.96 -10.40
C PRO A 119 -1.52 -3.25 -9.48
N VAL A 120 -1.18 -2.01 -9.83
CA VAL A 120 -0.39 -1.10 -8.98
C VAL A 120 -1.26 0.10 -8.64
N LEU A 121 -1.42 0.36 -7.34
CA LEU A 121 -2.31 1.41 -6.83
C LEU A 121 -1.50 2.47 -6.09
N ARG A 122 -2.02 3.70 -6.12
CA ARG A 122 -1.60 4.77 -5.21
C ARG A 122 -2.46 4.75 -3.96
N VAL A 123 -1.83 4.86 -2.79
CA VAL A 123 -2.54 4.91 -1.50
C VAL A 123 -3.47 6.12 -1.38
N ASP A 124 -3.11 7.21 -2.05
CA ASP A 124 -3.77 8.51 -1.94
C ASP A 124 -4.93 8.72 -2.95
N ARG A 125 -5.10 7.84 -3.94
CA ARG A 125 -6.16 7.96 -4.95
C ARG A 125 -7.57 7.91 -4.35
N PRO A 126 -7.94 6.98 -3.45
CA PRO A 126 -9.28 6.98 -2.85
C PRO A 126 -9.55 8.24 -2.01
N MET A 127 -8.53 8.77 -1.34
CA MET A 127 -8.63 10.03 -0.59
C MET A 127 -8.91 11.21 -1.54
N ALA A 128 -8.19 11.31 -2.67
CA ALA A 128 -8.41 12.35 -3.68
C ALA A 128 -9.82 12.26 -4.27
N ALA A 129 -10.28 11.07 -4.61
CA ALA A 129 -11.66 10.85 -5.08
C ALA A 129 -12.71 11.30 -4.06
N ALA A 130 -12.49 11.01 -2.77
CA ALA A 130 -13.36 11.45 -1.69
C ALA A 130 -13.36 12.98 -1.53
N ALA A 131 -12.21 13.63 -1.68
CA ALA A 131 -12.12 15.09 -1.64
C ALA A 131 -12.93 15.74 -2.79
N VAL A 132 -12.79 15.24 -4.00
CA VAL A 132 -13.58 15.69 -5.17
C VAL A 132 -15.07 15.47 -4.97
N ALA A 133 -15.45 14.37 -4.32
CA ALA A 133 -16.86 14.08 -4.01
C ALA A 133 -17.45 15.04 -2.98
N ALA A 134 -16.64 15.51 -2.03
CA ALA A 134 -17.07 16.42 -0.97
C ALA A 134 -17.46 17.82 -1.49
N GLY A 135 -16.74 18.33 -2.50
CA GLY A 135 -17.11 19.63 -3.09
C GLY A 135 -15.98 20.23 -3.96
N PRO A 136 -16.22 21.40 -4.53
CA PRO A 136 -15.27 22.02 -5.46
C PRO A 136 -14.05 22.68 -4.78
N ARG A 137 -14.11 23.02 -3.49
CA ARG A 137 -13.05 23.74 -2.78
C ARG A 137 -12.22 22.78 -1.96
N VAL A 138 -11.08 22.37 -2.49
CA VAL A 138 -10.18 21.41 -1.84
C VAL A 138 -8.93 22.12 -1.35
N VAL A 139 -8.56 21.90 -0.08
CA VAL A 139 -7.30 22.42 0.47
C VAL A 139 -6.35 21.23 0.72
N VAL A 140 -5.17 21.28 0.13
CA VAL A 140 -4.12 20.28 0.31
C VAL A 140 -3.10 20.78 1.31
N LEU A 141 -2.98 20.10 2.45
CA LEU A 141 -1.94 20.36 3.45
C LEU A 141 -0.78 19.38 3.24
N ALA A 142 0.45 19.90 3.26
CA ALA A 142 1.67 19.12 3.21
C ALA A 142 2.71 19.63 4.20
N ALA A 143 3.53 18.73 4.75
CA ALA A 143 4.68 19.09 5.58
C ALA A 143 5.98 19.27 4.77
N VAL A 144 5.99 18.80 3.50
CA VAL A 144 7.13 18.97 2.57
C VAL A 144 6.65 19.34 1.17
N HIS A 145 7.39 20.21 0.51
CA HIS A 145 7.06 20.70 -0.82
C HIS A 145 6.90 19.61 -1.88
N SER A 146 7.73 18.56 -1.83
CA SER A 146 7.74 17.48 -2.83
C SER A 146 6.44 16.68 -2.92
N THR A 147 5.53 16.83 -1.96
CA THR A 147 4.22 16.15 -1.98
C THR A 147 3.09 17.04 -2.49
N LEU A 148 3.28 18.35 -2.58
CA LEU A 148 2.21 19.27 -3.02
C LEU A 148 1.80 18.99 -4.47
N GLU A 149 2.72 19.14 -5.41
CA GLU A 149 2.44 18.98 -6.83
C GLU A 149 1.85 17.60 -7.18
N PRO A 150 2.42 16.45 -6.74
CA PRO A 150 1.85 15.13 -7.01
C PRO A 150 0.46 14.93 -6.43
N THR A 151 0.13 15.58 -5.30
CA THR A 151 -1.19 15.48 -4.66
C THR A 151 -2.20 16.37 -5.36
N VAL A 152 -1.83 17.60 -5.74
CA VAL A 152 -2.68 18.49 -6.53
C VAL A 152 -3.04 17.84 -7.87
N ALA A 153 -2.03 17.36 -8.60
CA ALA A 153 -2.24 16.67 -9.87
C ALA A 153 -3.18 15.47 -9.75
N LEU A 154 -3.09 14.72 -8.64
CA LEU A 154 -3.99 13.59 -8.38
C LEU A 154 -5.44 14.05 -8.13
N VAL A 155 -5.64 15.12 -7.34
CA VAL A 155 -6.98 15.68 -7.10
C VAL A 155 -7.61 16.19 -8.40
N GLU A 156 -6.82 16.86 -9.23
CA GLU A 156 -7.28 17.35 -10.55
C GLU A 156 -7.61 16.18 -11.49
N GLU A 157 -6.80 15.12 -11.49
CA GLU A 157 -7.07 13.90 -12.25
C GLU A 157 -8.39 13.23 -11.82
N GLU A 158 -8.63 13.10 -10.52
CA GLU A 158 -9.88 12.55 -10.01
C GLU A 158 -11.08 13.46 -10.31
N ALA A 159 -10.88 14.79 -10.32
CA ALA A 159 -11.92 15.73 -10.73
C ALA A 159 -12.29 15.54 -12.21
N LEU A 160 -11.31 15.39 -13.09
CA LEU A 160 -11.52 15.08 -14.50
C LEU A 160 -12.27 13.75 -14.69
N ARG A 161 -11.87 12.71 -13.97
CA ARG A 161 -12.53 11.39 -14.00
C ARG A 161 -14.00 11.48 -13.56
N ALA A 162 -14.27 12.31 -12.56
CA ALA A 162 -15.62 12.52 -12.03
C ALA A 162 -16.45 13.51 -12.85
N GLY A 163 -15.89 14.16 -13.89
CA GLY A 163 -16.54 15.23 -14.63
C GLY A 163 -16.85 16.47 -13.80
N ARG A 164 -16.04 16.73 -12.75
CA ARG A 164 -16.22 17.84 -11.80
C ARG A 164 -15.12 18.89 -11.98
N ARG A 165 -15.41 20.12 -11.57
CA ARG A 165 -14.42 21.16 -11.42
C ARG A 165 -14.04 21.29 -9.97
N VAL A 166 -12.75 21.46 -9.69
CA VAL A 166 -12.23 21.73 -8.36
C VAL A 166 -11.33 22.97 -8.38
N ASP A 167 -11.35 23.70 -7.28
CA ASP A 167 -10.39 24.76 -6.95
C ASP A 167 -9.51 24.22 -5.84
N VAL A 168 -8.24 24.00 -6.15
CA VAL A 168 -7.28 23.40 -5.22
C VAL A 168 -6.35 24.48 -4.67
N ARG A 169 -6.41 24.71 -3.36
CA ARG A 169 -5.46 25.54 -2.63
C ARG A 169 -4.47 24.65 -1.88
N THR A 170 -3.24 25.12 -1.77
CA THR A 170 -2.17 24.42 -1.05
C THR A 170 -1.72 25.18 0.18
N VAL A 171 -1.42 24.45 1.25
CA VAL A 171 -0.85 24.98 2.47
C VAL A 171 0.34 24.11 2.87
N LEU A 172 1.52 24.70 2.97
CA LEU A 172 2.68 24.06 3.58
C LEU A 172 2.60 24.31 5.10
N VAL A 173 2.67 23.22 5.87
CA VAL A 173 2.69 23.30 7.34
C VAL A 173 4.13 23.52 7.79
N ASP A 174 4.53 24.77 7.87
CA ASP A 174 5.89 25.15 8.18
C ASP A 174 6.36 24.56 9.52
N GLY A 175 7.59 24.05 9.54
CA GLY A 175 8.22 23.44 10.71
C GLY A 175 7.67 22.08 11.11
N ALA A 176 6.55 21.60 10.56
CA ALA A 176 5.99 20.31 10.94
C ALA A 176 6.96 19.16 10.64
N TRP A 177 7.63 19.20 9.49
CA TRP A 177 8.56 18.14 9.09
C TRP A 177 9.71 17.93 10.08
N SER A 178 10.17 18.97 10.76
CA SER A 178 11.24 18.89 11.77
C SER A 178 10.82 18.00 12.98
N PHE A 179 9.54 18.03 13.38
CA PHE A 179 9.04 17.13 14.40
C PHE A 179 9.10 15.67 13.93
N PHE A 180 8.71 15.42 12.68
CA PHE A 180 8.75 14.08 12.11
C PHE A 180 10.19 13.53 12.05
N GLU A 181 11.15 14.33 11.59
CA GLU A 181 12.58 13.96 11.55
C GLU A 181 13.16 13.73 12.94
N ALA A 182 12.68 14.46 13.95
CA ALA A 182 13.08 14.26 15.34
C ALA A 182 12.39 13.06 16.03
N GLY A 183 11.47 12.38 15.33
CA GLY A 183 10.67 11.27 15.90
C GLY A 183 9.55 11.72 16.84
N ASP A 184 9.28 13.03 16.95
CA ASP A 184 8.14 13.59 17.70
C ASP A 184 6.85 13.49 16.87
N THR A 185 6.28 12.30 16.80
CA THR A 185 5.06 12.03 16.05
C THR A 185 3.84 12.78 16.59
N ASP A 186 3.80 13.03 17.90
CA ASP A 186 2.71 13.78 18.54
C ASP A 186 2.79 15.26 18.24
N GLY A 187 3.99 15.85 18.31
CA GLY A 187 4.24 17.25 17.91
C GLY A 187 3.89 17.47 16.44
N TYR A 188 4.29 16.52 15.58
CA TYR A 188 3.96 16.53 14.17
C TYR A 188 2.43 16.50 13.93
N ALA A 189 1.72 15.57 14.54
CA ALA A 189 0.28 15.46 14.38
C ALA A 189 -0.46 16.70 14.90
N ARG A 190 -0.04 17.26 16.03
CA ARG A 190 -0.62 18.52 16.55
C ARG A 190 -0.38 19.71 15.63
N ALA A 191 0.82 19.86 15.09
CA ALA A 191 1.12 20.95 14.16
C ALA A 191 0.25 20.88 12.90
N VAL A 192 0.07 19.68 12.35
CA VAL A 192 -0.81 19.44 11.21
C VAL A 192 -2.28 19.71 11.55
N ALA A 193 -2.76 19.28 12.73
CA ALA A 193 -4.14 19.51 13.16
C ALA A 193 -4.43 21.01 13.33
N VAL A 194 -3.52 21.76 13.93
CA VAL A 194 -3.64 23.23 14.06
C VAL A 194 -3.73 23.89 12.68
N ALA A 195 -2.92 23.47 11.73
CA ALA A 195 -2.97 23.99 10.36
C ALA A 195 -4.30 23.65 9.68
N ALA A 196 -4.83 22.44 9.89
CA ALA A 196 -6.12 22.02 9.36
C ALA A 196 -7.28 22.82 9.98
N ASP A 197 -7.26 23.06 11.27
CA ASP A 197 -8.28 23.86 11.97
C ASP A 197 -8.28 25.35 11.56
N ALA A 198 -7.14 25.84 11.07
CA ALA A 198 -7.01 27.20 10.53
C ALA A 198 -7.58 27.35 9.11
N VAL A 199 -7.89 26.25 8.43
CA VAL A 199 -8.45 26.29 7.07
C VAL A 199 -9.88 26.76 7.11
N THR A 200 -10.17 27.82 6.36
CA THR A 200 -11.52 28.33 6.14
C THR A 200 -11.93 28.17 4.70
N ASP A 201 -13.23 28.17 4.44
CA ASP A 201 -13.78 28.14 3.08
C ASP A 201 -13.27 26.98 2.22
N ALA A 202 -13.40 25.76 2.74
CA ALA A 202 -13.08 24.52 2.08
C ALA A 202 -14.21 23.49 2.25
N ASP A 203 -14.39 22.64 1.23
CA ASP A 203 -15.33 21.52 1.27
C ASP A 203 -14.64 20.23 1.70
N ALA A 204 -13.31 20.18 1.53
CA ALA A 204 -12.46 19.11 2.04
C ALA A 204 -11.03 19.61 2.30
N ILE A 205 -10.38 19.01 3.30
CA ILE A 205 -8.96 19.17 3.61
C ILE A 205 -8.28 17.83 3.38
N VAL A 206 -7.26 17.82 2.52
CA VAL A 206 -6.48 16.65 2.15
C VAL A 206 -5.14 16.68 2.86
N LEU A 207 -4.81 15.65 3.62
CA LEU A 207 -3.50 15.44 4.24
C LEU A 207 -2.60 14.69 3.23
N ALA A 208 -1.70 15.41 2.56
CA ALA A 208 -0.95 14.93 1.41
C ALA A 208 0.02 13.78 1.71
N GLN A 209 0.38 13.55 2.97
CA GLN A 209 1.33 12.53 3.38
C GLN A 209 0.67 11.52 4.30
N ALA A 210 0.98 10.23 4.12
CA ALA A 210 0.48 9.15 4.97
C ALA A 210 0.85 9.36 6.45
N SER A 211 2.01 9.96 6.72
CA SER A 211 2.47 10.31 8.08
C SER A 211 1.58 11.34 8.79
N MET A 212 0.80 12.13 8.05
CA MET A 212 -0.11 13.13 8.61
C MET A 212 -1.43 12.53 9.14
N ALA A 213 -1.74 11.28 8.84
CA ALA A 213 -3.02 10.64 9.18
C ALA A 213 -3.43 10.75 10.67
N PRO A 214 -2.53 10.66 11.66
CA PRO A 214 -2.91 10.84 13.07
C PRO A 214 -3.54 12.19 13.38
N ALA A 215 -3.19 13.25 12.63
CA ALA A 215 -3.75 14.59 12.82
C ALA A 215 -5.27 14.63 12.57
N GLN A 216 -5.80 13.76 11.71
CA GLN A 216 -7.23 13.69 11.40
C GLN A 216 -8.11 13.55 12.65
N HIS A 217 -7.62 12.84 13.67
CA HIS A 217 -8.34 12.61 14.93
C HIS A 217 -8.16 13.74 15.96
N LEU A 218 -7.27 14.69 15.68
CA LEU A 218 -6.97 15.81 16.56
C LEU A 218 -7.62 17.12 16.09
N THR A 219 -8.15 17.14 14.86
CA THR A 219 -8.80 18.33 14.29
C THR A 219 -10.16 18.57 14.91
N THR A 220 -10.52 19.86 15.01
CA THR A 220 -11.81 20.34 15.51
C THR A 220 -12.66 21.01 14.43
N THR A 221 -12.10 21.24 13.24
CA THR A 221 -12.80 21.83 12.10
C THR A 221 -14.02 20.98 11.69
N PRO A 222 -15.15 21.60 11.31
CA PRO A 222 -16.28 20.89 10.73
C PRO A 222 -16.03 20.41 9.28
N THR A 223 -15.00 20.94 8.62
CA THR A 223 -14.63 20.52 7.27
C THR A 223 -14.04 19.11 7.29
N PRO A 224 -14.48 18.20 6.41
CA PRO A 224 -13.91 16.86 6.32
C PRO A 224 -12.39 16.90 6.12
N VAL A 225 -11.65 16.29 7.04
CA VAL A 225 -10.19 16.10 6.93
C VAL A 225 -9.93 14.67 6.47
N LEU A 226 -9.25 14.52 5.35
CA LEU A 226 -9.06 13.25 4.67
C LEU A 226 -7.60 12.83 4.69
N SER A 227 -7.35 11.56 5.01
CA SER A 227 -6.02 10.95 5.00
C SER A 227 -6.00 9.67 4.15
N SER A 228 -4.85 9.32 3.63
CA SER A 228 -4.70 8.27 2.61
C SER A 228 -4.59 6.83 3.14
N PRO A 229 -4.02 6.51 4.34
CA PRO A 229 -3.66 5.13 4.65
C PRO A 229 -4.86 4.16 4.70
N ARG A 230 -5.90 4.51 5.45
CA ARG A 230 -7.07 3.65 5.63
C ARG A 230 -7.82 3.38 4.32
N PRO A 231 -8.27 4.39 3.55
CA PRO A 231 -8.98 4.15 2.30
C PRO A 231 -8.07 3.52 1.23
N GLY A 232 -6.78 3.83 1.24
CA GLY A 232 -5.82 3.23 0.32
C GLY A 232 -5.60 1.74 0.59
N LEU A 233 -5.47 1.33 1.85
CA LEU A 233 -5.36 -0.08 2.21
C LEU A 233 -6.64 -0.84 1.85
N ALA A 234 -7.81 -0.26 2.09
CA ALA A 234 -9.08 -0.86 1.72
C ALA A 234 -9.16 -1.12 0.21
N ALA A 235 -8.80 -0.14 -0.61
CA ALA A 235 -8.76 -0.31 -2.06
C ALA A 235 -7.77 -1.41 -2.50
N GLY A 236 -6.61 -1.51 -1.85
CA GLY A 236 -5.65 -2.60 -2.10
C GLY A 236 -6.21 -3.97 -1.72
N ALA A 237 -6.88 -4.07 -0.59
CA ALA A 237 -7.54 -5.29 -0.13
C ALA A 237 -8.63 -5.76 -1.11
N ASP A 238 -9.47 -4.85 -1.58
CA ASP A 238 -10.54 -5.14 -2.54
C ASP A 238 -9.98 -5.73 -3.84
N VAL A 239 -8.88 -5.16 -4.36
CA VAL A 239 -8.23 -5.67 -5.58
C VAL A 239 -7.68 -7.09 -5.39
N VAL A 240 -7.05 -7.36 -4.26
CA VAL A 240 -6.51 -8.70 -3.97
C VAL A 240 -7.61 -9.74 -3.74
N CYS A 241 -8.73 -9.34 -3.11
CA CYS A 241 -9.87 -10.25 -2.89
C CYS A 241 -10.66 -10.53 -4.17
N ALA A 242 -10.64 -9.63 -5.15
CA ALA A 242 -11.35 -9.78 -6.42
C ALA A 242 -10.55 -10.59 -7.47
N SER A 243 -9.26 -10.85 -7.22
CA SER A 243 -8.32 -11.53 -8.14
C SER A 243 -8.24 -13.01 -7.86
#